data_14f67d75e1db19b69285fd9b856edd5e
#
_entry.id   14f67d75e1db19b69285fd9b856edd5e
#
_cell.length_a   1.000
_cell.length_b   1.000
_cell.length_c   1.000
_cell.angle_alpha   90.00
_cell.angle_beta   90.00
_cell.angle_gamma   90.00
#
_symmetry.space_group_name_H-M   'P 1'
#
loop_
_entity.id
_entity.type
_entity.pdbx_description
1 polymer ?
#
loop_
_entity_poly.entity_id
_entity_poly.type
_entity_poly.pdbx_seq_one_letter_code
_entity_poly.pdbx_strand_id
1 'polypeptide(L)'
;CEQKILKAYEDLPDADIIIFDLHNKPTKLKPKIYLPKRLEMLRVCSCQITFKRASIIDNKLIFDVKLGAGTGNGAGEENKFLLDCYDKGLKIYHVPEKIAVMTENESTWFTGFDADFFYKQGMSTRYILGFGLSCTYGLYYAISKHNQYKKDISIFGALKNILSGIFDNKLTKKI
;
A
#
# COMPACT_ATOMS: atom_id res chain seq x y z
N CYS A 1 12.39 -17.89 -8.46
CA CYS A 1 11.57 -16.67 -8.49
C CYS A 1 11.21 -16.30 -9.93
N GLU A 2 12.16 -15.98 -10.79
CA GLU A 2 11.97 -15.54 -12.17
C GLU A 2 11.04 -16.45 -12.99
N GLN A 3 11.31 -17.76 -13.03
CA GLN A 3 10.50 -18.73 -13.77
C GLN A 3 9.01 -18.73 -13.35
N LYS A 4 8.72 -18.57 -12.05
CA LYS A 4 7.35 -18.48 -11.55
C LYS A 4 6.64 -17.20 -12.04
N ILE A 5 7.36 -16.08 -12.06
CA ILE A 5 6.84 -14.81 -12.56
C ILE A 5 6.54 -14.90 -14.05
N LEU A 6 7.50 -15.38 -14.85
CA LEU A 6 7.33 -15.54 -16.30
C LEU A 6 6.14 -16.45 -16.62
N LYS A 7 6.08 -17.64 -15.96
CA LYS A 7 4.97 -18.57 -16.13
C LYS A 7 3.61 -17.92 -15.80
N ALA A 8 3.51 -17.14 -14.73
CA ALA A 8 2.26 -16.47 -14.38
C ALA A 8 1.80 -15.47 -15.45
N TYR A 9 2.73 -14.78 -16.12
CA TYR A 9 2.39 -13.92 -17.25
C TYR A 9 2.08 -14.67 -18.53
N GLU A 10 2.63 -15.89 -18.73
CA GLU A 10 2.23 -16.79 -19.82
C GLU A 10 0.80 -17.32 -19.60
N ASP A 11 0.49 -17.72 -18.36
CA ASP A 11 -0.84 -18.23 -17.97
C ASP A 11 -1.91 -17.12 -17.95
N LEU A 12 -1.51 -15.86 -17.75
CA LEU A 12 -2.38 -14.67 -17.70
C LEU A 12 -1.90 -13.60 -18.70
N PRO A 13 -2.04 -13.83 -20.01
CA PRO A 13 -1.45 -12.96 -21.04
C PRO A 13 -2.02 -11.54 -21.05
N ASP A 14 -3.21 -11.34 -20.51
CA ASP A 14 -3.88 -10.04 -20.40
C ASP A 14 -3.54 -9.29 -19.08
N ALA A 15 -2.75 -9.88 -18.18
CA ALA A 15 -2.32 -9.19 -16.98
C ALA A 15 -1.33 -8.08 -17.29
N ASP A 16 -1.58 -6.89 -16.77
CA ASP A 16 -0.64 -5.77 -16.76
C ASP A 16 0.26 -5.82 -15.53
N ILE A 17 -0.33 -6.20 -14.40
CA ILE A 17 0.31 -6.29 -13.09
C ILE A 17 -0.09 -7.61 -12.44
N ILE A 18 0.88 -8.29 -11.82
CA ILE A 18 0.61 -9.45 -10.98
C ILE A 18 1.15 -9.21 -9.57
N ILE A 19 0.29 -9.41 -8.58
CA ILE A 19 0.60 -9.39 -7.16
C ILE A 19 0.81 -10.83 -6.71
N PHE A 20 1.98 -11.12 -6.13
CA PHE A 20 2.36 -12.43 -5.62
C PHE A 20 2.35 -12.49 -4.09
N ASP A 21 2.44 -13.70 -3.55
CA ASP A 21 2.64 -13.91 -2.13
C ASP A 21 4.13 -13.97 -1.75
N LEU A 22 4.41 -13.87 -0.46
CA LEU A 22 5.73 -14.04 0.13
C LEU A 22 5.74 -15.28 1.04
N HIS A 23 6.90 -15.92 1.19
CA HIS A 23 7.03 -17.13 2.00
C HIS A 23 6.77 -16.91 3.48
N ASN A 24 7.25 -15.79 4.01
CA ASN A 24 7.25 -15.51 5.45
C ASN A 24 6.35 -14.33 5.86
N LYS A 25 5.59 -13.77 4.92
CA LYS A 25 4.62 -12.71 5.21
C LYS A 25 3.24 -13.15 4.75
N PRO A 26 2.30 -13.41 5.66
CA PRO A 26 0.95 -13.83 5.29
C PRO A 26 0.28 -12.76 4.41
N THR A 27 -0.23 -13.19 3.28
CA THR A 27 -1.07 -12.31 2.47
C THR A 27 -2.41 -12.05 3.14
N LYS A 28 -2.97 -10.87 2.90
CA LYS A 28 -4.34 -10.53 3.27
C LYS A 28 -5.29 -10.62 2.08
N LEU A 29 -4.81 -11.12 0.95
CA LEU A 29 -5.58 -11.38 -0.26
C LEU A 29 -6.13 -12.81 -0.24
N LYS A 30 -7.08 -13.11 -1.12
CA LYS A 30 -7.70 -14.44 -1.18
C LYS A 30 -6.71 -15.46 -1.74
N PRO A 31 -6.64 -16.71 -1.22
CA PRO A 31 -5.69 -17.73 -1.67
C PRO A 31 -6.13 -18.37 -3.01
N LYS A 32 -6.36 -17.56 -4.03
CA LYS A 32 -6.72 -17.97 -5.40
C LYS A 32 -6.30 -16.91 -6.40
N ILE A 33 -6.27 -17.28 -7.68
CA ILE A 33 -6.09 -16.33 -8.79
C ILE A 33 -7.40 -15.54 -8.96
N TYR A 34 -7.32 -14.21 -8.92
CA TYR A 34 -8.45 -13.31 -9.14
C TYR A 34 -7.98 -11.87 -9.37
N LEU A 35 -8.90 -11.00 -9.79
CA LEU A 35 -8.68 -9.55 -9.87
C LEU A 35 -9.08 -8.91 -8.53
N PRO A 36 -8.14 -8.42 -7.73
CA PRO A 36 -8.43 -7.76 -6.46
C PRO A 36 -9.23 -6.47 -6.68
N LYS A 37 -10.12 -6.18 -5.73
CA LYS A 37 -10.87 -4.93 -5.73
C LYS A 37 -9.97 -3.75 -5.33
N ARG A 38 -10.36 -2.54 -5.72
CA ARG A 38 -9.60 -1.30 -5.49
C ARG A 38 -9.00 -1.16 -4.09
N LEU A 39 -9.79 -1.34 -3.04
CA LEU A 39 -9.31 -1.20 -1.65
C LEU A 39 -8.43 -2.36 -1.16
N GLU A 40 -8.41 -3.49 -1.87
CA GLU A 40 -7.50 -4.60 -1.54
C GLU A 40 -6.04 -4.24 -1.88
N MET A 41 -5.81 -3.26 -2.77
CA MET A 41 -4.47 -2.73 -3.10
C MET A 41 -3.75 -2.14 -1.88
N LEU A 42 -4.49 -1.66 -0.88
CA LEU A 42 -3.94 -1.14 0.39
C LEU A 42 -3.30 -2.22 1.29
N ARG A 43 -3.39 -3.47 0.88
CA ARG A 43 -2.86 -4.62 1.64
C ARG A 43 -1.57 -5.18 1.06
N VAL A 44 -1.11 -4.60 -0.03
CA VAL A 44 0.03 -5.08 -0.83
C VAL A 44 1.28 -4.30 -0.44
N CYS A 45 2.42 -4.97 -0.38
CA CYS A 45 3.73 -4.33 -0.21
C CYS A 45 4.54 -4.39 -1.52
N SER A 46 5.51 -3.53 -1.65
CA SER A 46 6.30 -3.34 -2.88
C SER A 46 6.93 -4.62 -3.42
N CYS A 47 7.45 -5.48 -2.53
CA CYS A 47 8.11 -6.75 -2.92
C CYS A 47 7.17 -7.85 -3.45
N GLN A 48 5.85 -7.60 -3.45
CA GLN A 48 4.84 -8.49 -4.02
C GLN A 48 4.46 -8.12 -5.45
N ILE A 49 4.88 -6.96 -5.94
CA ILE A 49 4.38 -6.36 -7.18
C ILE A 49 5.33 -6.67 -8.34
N THR A 50 4.78 -7.18 -9.42
CA THR A 50 5.45 -7.25 -10.72
C THR A 50 4.55 -6.60 -11.78
N PHE A 51 5.14 -6.06 -12.85
CA PHE A 51 4.36 -5.41 -13.90
C PHE A 51 5.03 -5.53 -15.28
N LYS A 52 4.23 -5.48 -16.32
CA LYS A 52 4.73 -5.32 -17.68
C LYS A 52 5.21 -3.87 -17.87
N ARG A 53 6.47 -3.70 -18.24
CA ARG A 53 7.08 -2.38 -18.46
C ARG A 53 6.29 -1.55 -19.47
N ALA A 54 5.82 -2.16 -20.56
CA ALA A 54 5.05 -1.49 -21.60
C ALA A 54 3.76 -0.88 -21.01
N SER A 55 2.98 -1.65 -20.23
CA SER A 55 1.74 -1.18 -19.61
C SER A 55 1.95 0.06 -18.74
N ILE A 56 3.07 0.13 -18.02
CA ILE A 56 3.39 1.28 -17.16
C ILE A 56 3.79 2.50 -17.99
N ILE A 57 4.64 2.33 -19.00
CA ILE A 57 5.12 3.41 -19.87
C ILE A 57 3.98 4.00 -20.69
N ASP A 58 3.19 3.14 -21.36
CA ASP A 58 2.11 3.55 -22.27
C ASP A 58 1.02 4.33 -21.52
N ASN A 59 0.78 3.99 -20.25
CA ASN A 59 -0.17 4.69 -19.38
C ASN A 59 0.45 5.85 -18.60
N LYS A 60 1.74 6.16 -18.78
CA LYS A 60 2.49 7.24 -18.11
C LYS A 60 2.38 7.17 -16.58
N LEU A 61 2.46 5.94 -16.05
CA LEU A 61 2.39 5.68 -14.62
C LEU A 61 3.78 5.78 -13.99
N ILE A 62 3.86 6.40 -12.83
CA ILE A 62 5.09 6.56 -12.05
C ILE A 62 4.79 6.37 -10.56
N PHE A 63 5.79 5.99 -9.80
CA PHE A 63 5.70 6.06 -8.33
C PHE A 63 5.67 7.52 -7.89
N ASP A 64 4.76 7.83 -6.96
CA ASP A 64 4.62 9.19 -6.44
C ASP A 64 5.76 9.52 -5.47
N VAL A 65 6.58 10.49 -5.84
CA VAL A 65 7.77 10.91 -5.06
C VAL A 65 7.44 11.68 -3.77
N LYS A 66 6.17 11.99 -3.52
CA LYS A 66 5.71 12.62 -2.28
C LYS A 66 5.56 11.63 -1.13
N LEU A 67 5.51 10.34 -1.41
CA LEU A 67 5.36 9.26 -0.43
C LEU A 67 6.61 8.37 -0.42
N GLY A 68 6.76 7.58 0.65
CA GLY A 68 7.79 6.57 0.76
C GLY A 68 9.00 6.98 1.59
N ALA A 69 9.95 6.06 1.67
CA ALA A 69 11.16 6.21 2.46
C ALA A 69 11.95 7.46 2.06
N GLY A 70 12.43 8.23 3.05
CA GLY A 70 13.22 9.45 2.83
C GLY A 70 12.41 10.72 2.56
N THR A 71 11.10 10.63 2.32
CA THR A 71 10.25 11.82 2.06
C THR A 71 9.81 12.53 3.34
N GLY A 72 9.84 11.85 4.47
CA GLY A 72 9.26 12.34 5.73
C GLY A 72 7.73 12.31 5.79
N ASN A 73 7.05 11.90 4.72
CA ASN A 73 5.59 11.98 4.57
C ASN A 73 4.84 10.66 4.81
N GLY A 74 5.57 9.62 5.24
CA GLY A 74 5.01 8.29 5.50
C GLY A 74 5.07 7.38 4.28
N ALA A 75 4.63 6.12 4.49
CA ALA A 75 4.61 5.06 3.50
C ALA A 75 3.34 5.09 2.63
N GLY A 76 3.28 4.25 1.62
CA GLY A 76 2.09 4.02 0.78
C GLY A 76 2.28 4.36 -0.69
N GLU A 77 3.52 4.58 -1.12
CA GLU A 77 3.88 4.82 -2.52
C GLU A 77 3.45 3.66 -3.41
N GLU A 78 3.64 2.42 -2.98
CA GLU A 78 3.19 1.23 -3.70
C GLU A 78 1.66 1.13 -3.76
N ASN A 79 0.99 1.50 -2.67
CA ASN A 79 -0.48 1.49 -2.64
C ASN A 79 -1.05 2.57 -3.55
N LYS A 80 -0.46 3.78 -3.55
CA LYS A 80 -0.82 4.86 -4.47
C LYS A 80 -0.61 4.43 -5.92
N PHE A 81 0.55 3.84 -6.24
CA PHE A 81 0.87 3.33 -7.56
C PHE A 81 -0.16 2.30 -8.04
N LEU A 82 -0.47 1.28 -7.21
CA LEU A 82 -1.47 0.27 -7.57
C LEU A 82 -2.87 0.86 -7.77
N LEU A 83 -3.26 1.84 -6.94
CA LEU A 83 -4.54 2.51 -7.11
C LEU A 83 -4.59 3.33 -8.41
N ASP A 84 -3.50 4.02 -8.77
CA ASP A 84 -3.42 4.74 -10.04
C ASP A 84 -3.48 3.79 -11.24
N CYS A 85 -2.82 2.63 -11.16
CA CYS A 85 -2.93 1.58 -12.17
C CYS A 85 -4.37 1.06 -12.29
N TYR A 86 -5.02 0.78 -11.16
CA TYR A 86 -6.41 0.32 -11.11
C TYR A 86 -7.37 1.36 -11.71
N ASP A 87 -7.22 2.62 -11.34
CA ASP A 87 -8.07 3.72 -11.79
C ASP A 87 -7.85 4.05 -13.29
N LYS A 88 -6.71 3.64 -13.86
CA LYS A 88 -6.43 3.64 -15.31
C LYS A 88 -7.01 2.44 -16.07
N GLY A 89 -7.57 1.47 -15.36
CA GLY A 89 -8.17 0.27 -15.93
C GLY A 89 -7.19 -0.85 -16.26
N LEU A 90 -5.95 -0.80 -15.72
CA LEU A 90 -5.00 -1.90 -15.89
C LEU A 90 -5.51 -3.16 -15.21
N LYS A 91 -5.24 -4.30 -15.83
CA LYS A 91 -5.60 -5.62 -15.29
C LYS A 91 -4.59 -6.06 -14.25
N ILE A 92 -5.00 -5.99 -13.00
CA ILE A 92 -4.18 -6.37 -11.84
C ILE A 92 -4.70 -7.72 -11.33
N TYR A 93 -3.87 -8.76 -11.40
CA TYR A 93 -4.17 -10.09 -10.88
C TYR A 93 -3.46 -10.33 -9.56
N HIS A 94 -4.08 -11.10 -8.68
CA HIS A 94 -3.39 -11.76 -7.58
C HIS A 94 -3.18 -13.22 -7.93
N VAL A 95 -1.94 -13.69 -7.79
CA VAL A 95 -1.54 -15.09 -7.95
C VAL A 95 -0.95 -15.54 -6.62
N PRO A 96 -1.53 -16.56 -5.94
CA PRO A 96 -1.09 -17.02 -4.62
C PRO A 96 0.18 -17.88 -4.70
N GLU A 97 1.10 -17.51 -5.57
CA GLU A 97 2.41 -18.14 -5.72
C GLU A 97 3.44 -17.35 -4.91
N LYS A 98 4.25 -18.07 -4.15
CA LYS A 98 5.28 -17.45 -3.30
C LYS A 98 6.56 -17.27 -4.09
N ILE A 99 6.96 -16.00 -4.27
CA ILE A 99 8.11 -15.63 -5.12
C ILE A 99 9.35 -15.22 -4.34
N ALA A 100 9.23 -14.76 -3.11
CA ALA A 100 10.35 -14.23 -2.32
C ALA A 100 10.17 -14.47 -0.82
N VAL A 101 11.27 -14.33 -0.10
CA VAL A 101 11.32 -14.23 1.37
C VAL A 101 11.64 -12.79 1.71
N MET A 102 10.86 -12.19 2.59
CA MET A 102 11.17 -10.87 3.11
C MET A 102 12.20 -11.01 4.23
N THR A 103 13.39 -10.45 4.05
CA THR A 103 14.38 -10.38 5.11
C THR A 103 13.95 -9.28 6.10
N GLU A 104 13.92 -9.62 7.39
CA GLU A 104 13.68 -8.66 8.44
C GLU A 104 14.93 -7.79 8.62
N ASN A 105 15.08 -6.80 7.78
CA ASN A 105 16.00 -5.70 8.03
C ASN A 105 15.24 -4.61 8.78
N GLU A 106 15.94 -3.87 9.63
CA GLU A 106 15.38 -2.71 10.33
C GLU A 106 14.71 -1.79 9.32
N SER A 107 13.44 -1.48 9.59
CA SER A 107 12.68 -0.58 8.72
C SER A 107 13.26 0.83 8.82
N THR A 108 13.72 1.37 7.72
CA THR A 108 14.29 2.73 7.67
C THR A 108 13.27 3.85 7.86
N TRP A 109 11.97 3.53 7.80
CA TRP A 109 10.88 4.51 7.89
C TRP A 109 9.96 4.29 9.11
N PHE A 110 10.01 3.13 9.76
CA PHE A 110 9.18 2.83 10.91
C PHE A 110 10.03 2.89 12.19
N THR A 111 9.81 3.93 12.99
CA THR A 111 10.52 4.19 14.26
C THR A 111 9.69 3.85 15.49
N GLY A 112 8.47 3.39 15.32
CA GLY A 112 7.51 3.07 16.39
C GLY A 112 6.13 3.67 16.17
N PHE A 113 5.20 3.33 17.05
CA PHE A 113 3.83 3.83 17.01
C PHE A 113 3.67 5.08 17.89
N ASP A 114 4.20 6.19 17.44
CA ASP A 114 4.11 7.49 18.11
C ASP A 114 3.06 8.43 17.46
N ALA A 115 2.95 9.63 17.98
CA ALA A 115 2.04 10.64 17.46
C ALA A 115 2.35 11.04 16.01
N ASP A 116 3.63 11.12 15.65
CA ASP A 116 4.10 11.47 14.30
C ASP A 116 3.75 10.36 13.29
N PHE A 117 3.94 9.10 13.67
CA PHE A 117 3.51 7.96 12.87
C PHE A 117 2.02 8.04 12.51
N PHE A 118 1.14 8.26 13.50
CA PHE A 118 -0.30 8.32 13.25
C PHE A 118 -0.71 9.57 12.47
N TYR A 119 -0.04 10.69 12.68
CA TYR A 119 -0.24 11.90 11.87
C TYR A 119 0.13 11.65 10.40
N LYS A 120 1.31 11.09 10.13
CA LYS A 120 1.75 10.73 8.77
C LYS A 120 0.85 9.70 8.13
N GLN A 121 0.38 8.71 8.90
CA GLN A 121 -0.61 7.73 8.44
C GLN A 121 -1.92 8.41 7.98
N GLY A 122 -2.41 9.38 8.72
CA GLY A 122 -3.59 10.18 8.33
C GLY A 122 -3.36 10.99 7.07
N MET A 123 -2.22 11.67 6.99
CA MET A 123 -1.84 12.52 5.86
C MET A 123 -1.66 11.72 4.56
N SER A 124 -0.93 10.61 4.60
CA SER A 124 -0.74 9.72 3.44
C SER A 124 -2.05 9.07 3.01
N THR A 125 -2.85 8.59 3.95
CA THR A 125 -4.18 8.02 3.66
C THR A 125 -5.10 9.04 2.99
N ARG A 126 -5.10 10.30 3.46
CA ARG A 126 -5.85 11.41 2.84
C ARG A 126 -5.41 11.64 1.40
N TYR A 127 -4.12 11.63 1.16
CA TYR A 127 -3.54 11.83 -0.17
C TYR A 127 -3.92 10.69 -1.13
N ILE A 128 -3.89 9.43 -0.64
CA ILE A 128 -4.15 8.23 -1.45
C ILE A 128 -5.65 8.02 -1.72
N LEU A 129 -6.50 8.20 -0.72
CA LEU A 129 -7.92 7.81 -0.77
C LEU A 129 -8.90 8.98 -0.91
N GLY A 130 -8.45 10.21 -0.74
CA GLY A 130 -9.33 11.36 -0.63
C GLY A 130 -9.98 11.47 0.75
N PHE A 131 -10.80 12.52 0.98
CA PHE A 131 -11.28 12.88 2.32
C PHE A 131 -12.21 11.83 2.94
N GLY A 132 -13.30 11.50 2.25
CA GLY A 132 -14.33 10.62 2.83
C GLY A 132 -13.80 9.23 3.20
N LEU A 133 -13.09 8.58 2.27
CA LEU A 133 -12.53 7.25 2.53
C LEU A 133 -11.38 7.27 3.54
N SER A 134 -10.62 8.36 3.64
CA SER A 134 -9.54 8.44 4.63
C SER A 134 -10.06 8.49 6.07
N CYS A 135 -11.19 9.15 6.32
CA CYS A 135 -11.80 9.18 7.65
C CYS A 135 -12.25 7.78 8.09
N THR A 136 -12.95 7.06 7.22
CA THR A 136 -13.41 5.69 7.52
C THR A 136 -12.24 4.70 7.65
N TYR A 137 -11.25 4.81 6.78
CA TYR A 137 -10.07 3.97 6.83
C TYR A 137 -9.20 4.27 8.07
N GLY A 138 -9.05 5.54 8.44
CA GLY A 138 -8.32 5.94 9.65
C GLY A 138 -8.94 5.37 10.92
N LEU A 139 -10.27 5.44 11.04
CA LEU A 139 -11.00 4.80 12.14
C LEU A 139 -10.81 3.28 12.17
N TYR A 140 -10.98 2.63 11.01
CA TYR A 140 -10.73 1.20 10.86
C TYR A 140 -9.29 0.83 11.26
N TYR A 141 -8.30 1.61 10.81
CA TYR A 141 -6.89 1.37 11.10
C TYR A 141 -6.62 1.45 12.60
N ALA A 142 -7.07 2.51 13.26
CA ALA A 142 -6.90 2.70 14.69
C ALA A 142 -7.47 1.53 15.51
N ILE A 143 -8.69 1.08 15.17
CA ILE A 143 -9.35 -0.03 15.90
C ILE A 143 -8.66 -1.35 15.59
N SER A 144 -8.45 -1.68 14.32
CA SER A 144 -7.94 -2.99 13.90
C SER A 144 -6.48 -3.24 14.30
N LYS A 145 -5.70 -2.18 14.46
CA LYS A 145 -4.28 -2.23 14.83
C LYS A 145 -4.01 -1.97 16.32
N HIS A 146 -5.05 -1.70 17.11
CA HIS A 146 -4.91 -1.31 18.52
C HIS A 146 -3.99 -2.24 19.31
N ASN A 147 -4.11 -3.54 19.15
CA ASN A 147 -3.27 -4.50 19.84
C ASN A 147 -1.76 -4.37 19.55
N GLN A 148 -1.39 -3.77 18.41
CA GLN A 148 0.01 -3.57 18.02
C GLN A 148 0.64 -2.35 18.71
N TYR A 149 -0.15 -1.32 19.00
CA TYR A 149 0.35 -0.03 19.49
C TYR A 149 -0.17 0.39 20.87
N LYS A 150 -1.07 -0.38 21.50
CA LYS A 150 -1.70 -0.03 22.80
C LYS A 150 -0.73 0.23 23.95
N LYS A 151 0.53 -0.21 23.82
CA LYS A 151 1.60 0.05 24.81
C LYS A 151 2.27 1.41 24.59
N ASP A 152 2.21 1.96 23.38
CA ASP A 152 2.94 3.15 22.96
C ASP A 152 2.03 4.39 22.99
N ILE A 153 0.78 4.26 22.53
CA ILE A 153 -0.18 5.37 22.47
C ILE A 153 -1.62 4.85 22.69
N SER A 154 -2.46 5.66 23.32
CA SER A 154 -3.88 5.34 23.49
C SER A 154 -4.64 5.40 22.16
N ILE A 155 -5.77 4.67 22.06
CA ILE A 155 -6.61 4.67 20.87
C ILE A 155 -7.12 6.09 20.54
N PHE A 156 -7.45 6.89 21.56
CA PHE A 156 -7.87 8.28 21.36
C PHE A 156 -6.72 9.15 20.86
N GLY A 157 -5.49 8.92 21.36
CA GLY A 157 -4.28 9.58 20.87
C GLY A 157 -4.00 9.24 19.40
N ALA A 158 -4.08 7.96 19.04
CA ALA A 158 -3.92 7.50 17.67
C ALA A 158 -4.96 8.14 16.74
N LEU A 159 -6.25 8.09 17.11
CA LEU A 159 -7.35 8.70 16.34
C LEU A 159 -7.17 10.21 16.18
N LYS A 160 -6.84 10.93 17.24
CA LYS A 160 -6.58 12.38 17.20
C LYS A 160 -5.51 12.71 16.18
N ASN A 161 -4.39 12.00 16.19
CA ASN A 161 -3.28 12.27 15.28
C ASN A 161 -3.60 11.86 13.84
N ILE A 162 -4.30 10.73 13.60
CA ILE A 162 -4.78 10.36 12.28
C ILE A 162 -5.68 11.46 11.70
N LEU A 163 -6.68 11.90 12.46
CA LEU A 163 -7.59 12.97 12.02
C LEU A 163 -6.83 14.26 11.76
N SER A 164 -5.90 14.64 12.64
CA SER A 164 -5.06 15.82 12.42
C SER A 164 -4.31 15.75 11.08
N GLY A 165 -3.71 14.59 10.75
CA GLY A 165 -3.06 14.38 9.46
C GLY A 165 -4.02 14.42 8.27
N ILE A 166 -5.24 13.86 8.41
CA ILE A 166 -6.27 13.90 7.38
C ILE A 166 -6.70 15.34 7.07
N PHE A 167 -6.83 16.19 8.09
CA PHE A 167 -7.28 17.57 7.92
C PHE A 167 -6.19 18.54 7.47
N ASP A 168 -4.89 18.26 7.74
CA ASP A 168 -3.79 19.15 7.35
C ASP A 168 -3.64 19.28 5.82
N ASN A 169 -3.90 18.22 5.07
CA ASN A 169 -3.97 18.26 3.60
C ASN A 169 -2.67 18.74 2.91
N LYS A 170 -1.52 18.66 3.57
CA LYS A 170 -0.23 19.15 3.03
C LYS A 170 0.12 18.54 1.68
N LEU A 171 -0.06 17.22 1.53
CA LEU A 171 0.33 16.50 0.31
C LEU A 171 -0.59 16.79 -0.88
N THR A 172 -1.83 17.20 -0.64
CA THR A 172 -2.81 17.48 -1.69
C THR A 172 -2.79 18.92 -2.16
N LYS A 173 -2.20 19.84 -1.41
CA LYS A 173 -2.01 21.22 -1.86
C LYS A 173 -1.00 21.20 -3.03
N LYS A 174 -1.42 21.68 -4.19
CA LYS A 174 -0.50 21.98 -5.29
C LYS A 174 0.46 23.07 -4.82
N ILE A 175 1.76 22.81 -4.91
CA ILE A 175 2.79 23.83 -4.85
C ILE A 175 2.69 24.68 -6.10
#